data_6ffb61d456054da384f537d047ee86bc
#
_entry.id   6ffb61d456054da384f537d047ee86bc
#
_cell.length_a   1.000
_cell.length_b   1.000
_cell.length_c   1.000
_cell.angle_alpha   90.00
_cell.angle_beta   90.00
_cell.angle_gamma   90.00
#
_symmetry.space_group_name_H-M   'P 1'
#
loop_
_entity.id
_entity.type
_entity.pdbx_description
1 polymer ?
#
loop_
_entity_poly.entity_id
_entity_poly.type
_entity_poly.pdbx_seq_one_letter_code
_entity_poly.pdbx_strand_id
1 'polypeptide(L)'
;MNWPRRGRPRTIRSFAHIPYGTPLVWQAAWLYKHAWRLAQRERGDAGTVDDALAVLALTTNLYHSARWDGVRQAVRTGATVEEVAFALGMSIHDARDLVRRIEERDRDLKQYRERQANAGT
;
A
#
# COMPACT_ATOMS: atom_id res chain seq x y z
N MET A 1 -1.19 12.27 -14.36
CA MET A 1 -0.67 12.30 -12.99
C MET A 1 0.83 12.58 -13.03
N ASN A 2 1.25 13.61 -12.32
CA ASN A 2 2.64 13.99 -12.27
C ASN A 2 3.39 13.22 -11.19
N TRP A 3 4.48 12.62 -11.59
CA TRP A 3 5.37 11.93 -10.66
C TRP A 3 6.55 12.84 -10.31
N PRO A 4 6.90 13.01 -9.04
CA PRO A 4 8.10 13.74 -8.69
C PRO A 4 9.33 13.06 -9.30
N ARG A 5 10.19 13.82 -9.94
CA ARG A 5 11.40 13.25 -10.56
C ARG A 5 12.31 12.60 -9.53
N ARG A 6 12.44 13.22 -8.33
CA ARG A 6 13.18 12.63 -7.21
C ARG A 6 12.35 11.50 -6.63
N GLY A 7 12.99 10.36 -6.36
CA GLY A 7 12.35 9.19 -5.79
C GLY A 7 11.63 8.30 -6.78
N ARG A 8 11.52 8.72 -8.06
CA ARG A 8 10.94 7.87 -9.09
C ARG A 8 11.99 6.89 -9.57
N PRO A 9 11.83 5.58 -9.33
CA PRO A 9 12.73 4.59 -9.91
C PRO A 9 12.52 4.51 -11.42
N ARG A 10 13.61 4.33 -12.17
CA ARG A 10 13.51 4.15 -13.62
C ARG A 10 12.80 2.83 -13.95
N THR A 11 13.09 1.81 -13.17
CA THR A 11 12.51 0.48 -13.34
C THR A 11 12.15 -0.07 -11.98
N ILE A 12 10.88 -0.44 -11.81
CA ILE A 12 10.40 -1.07 -10.59
C ILE A 12 10.55 -2.57 -10.78
N ARG A 13 11.42 -3.21 -9.99
CA ARG A 13 11.64 -4.67 -10.00
C ARG A 13 11.45 -5.31 -8.64
N SER A 14 11.29 -4.50 -7.59
CA SER A 14 11.17 -4.95 -6.22
C SER A 14 10.34 -3.94 -5.43
N PHE A 15 9.65 -4.37 -4.39
CA PHE A 15 8.93 -3.44 -3.54
C PHE A 15 9.87 -2.39 -2.91
N ALA A 16 11.16 -2.73 -2.74
CA ALA A 16 12.17 -1.78 -2.25
C ALA A 16 12.42 -0.62 -3.23
N HIS A 17 12.06 -0.76 -4.49
CA HIS A 17 12.16 0.31 -5.48
C HIS A 17 10.99 1.30 -5.40
N ILE A 18 9.98 1.02 -4.61
CA ILE A 18 8.85 1.92 -4.43
C ILE A 18 9.15 2.83 -3.26
N PRO A 19 9.28 4.16 -3.49
CA PRO A 19 9.62 5.08 -2.40
C PRO A 19 8.61 5.00 -1.26
N TYR A 20 9.12 5.04 -0.04
CA TYR A 20 8.27 5.06 1.15
C TYR A 20 7.34 6.28 1.11
N GLY A 21 6.09 6.07 1.47
CA GLY A 21 5.10 7.16 1.45
C GLY A 21 4.53 7.47 0.08
N THR A 22 4.82 6.66 -0.94
CA THR A 22 4.20 6.84 -2.25
C THR A 22 2.68 6.73 -2.13
N PRO A 23 1.91 7.73 -2.61
CA PRO A 23 0.46 7.69 -2.54
C PRO A 23 -0.14 6.45 -3.20
N LEU A 24 -1.20 5.92 -2.60
CA LEU A 24 -1.90 4.74 -3.12
C LEU A 24 -2.35 4.94 -4.57
N VAL A 25 -2.87 6.11 -4.89
CA VAL A 25 -3.38 6.41 -6.24
C VAL A 25 -2.28 6.32 -7.29
N TRP A 26 -1.05 6.69 -6.95
CA TRP A 26 0.09 6.59 -7.87
C TRP A 26 0.52 5.14 -8.06
N GLN A 27 0.57 4.38 -6.98
CA GLN A 27 0.89 2.95 -7.06
C GLN A 27 -0.15 2.20 -7.89
N ALA A 28 -1.42 2.51 -7.72
CA ALA A 28 -2.51 1.93 -8.50
C ALA A 28 -2.38 2.29 -9.99
N ALA A 29 -2.03 3.52 -10.30
CA ALA A 29 -1.81 3.97 -11.67
C ALA A 29 -0.63 3.23 -12.33
N TRP A 30 0.45 3.04 -11.59
CA TRP A 30 1.61 2.30 -12.11
C TRP A 30 1.29 0.83 -12.30
N LEU A 31 0.58 0.23 -11.35
CA LEU A 31 0.14 -1.15 -11.48
C LEU A 31 -0.71 -1.32 -12.73
N TYR A 32 -1.66 -0.43 -12.95
CA TYR A 32 -2.50 -0.43 -14.14
C TYR A 32 -1.65 -0.37 -15.42
N LYS A 33 -0.70 0.57 -15.47
CA LYS A 33 0.17 0.78 -16.63
C LYS A 33 0.98 -0.47 -16.95
N HIS A 34 1.65 -1.05 -15.95
CA HIS A 34 2.48 -2.23 -16.14
C HIS A 34 1.65 -3.47 -16.45
N ALA A 35 0.50 -3.64 -15.79
CA ALA A 35 -0.41 -4.75 -16.07
C ALA A 35 -0.98 -4.65 -17.48
N TRP A 36 -1.33 -3.45 -17.93
CA TRP A 36 -1.82 -3.21 -19.27
C TRP A 36 -0.75 -3.56 -20.33
N ARG A 37 0.48 -3.10 -20.12
CA ARG A 37 1.60 -3.42 -21.02
C ARG A 37 1.85 -4.92 -21.07
N LEU A 38 1.85 -5.57 -19.91
CA LEU A 38 2.06 -7.03 -19.83
C LEU A 38 0.99 -7.77 -20.61
N ALA A 39 -0.27 -7.35 -20.51
CA ALA A 39 -1.39 -7.97 -21.23
C ALA A 39 -1.29 -7.77 -22.76
N GLN A 40 -0.70 -6.66 -23.22
CA GLN A 40 -0.56 -6.35 -24.63
C GLN A 40 0.69 -6.97 -25.27
N ARG A 41 1.69 -7.34 -24.47
CA ARG A 41 2.94 -7.91 -25.00
C ARG A 41 2.76 -9.38 -25.38
N GLU A 42 3.40 -9.77 -26.46
CA GLU A 42 3.54 -11.18 -26.77
C GLU A 42 4.63 -11.80 -25.87
N ARG A 43 4.51 -13.10 -25.65
CA ARG A 43 5.47 -13.83 -24.84
C ARG A 43 6.85 -13.74 -25.46
N GLY A 44 7.83 -13.27 -24.69
CA GLY A 44 9.20 -13.11 -25.14
C GLY A 44 9.56 -11.74 -25.66
N ASP A 45 8.60 -10.80 -25.70
CA ASP A 45 8.89 -9.41 -26.07
C ASP A 45 9.86 -8.78 -25.08
N ALA A 46 10.70 -7.87 -25.59
CA ALA A 46 11.59 -7.09 -24.73
C ALA A 46 10.78 -6.32 -23.69
N GLY A 47 11.20 -6.39 -22.44
CA GLY A 47 10.53 -5.69 -21.34
C GLY A 47 9.38 -6.44 -20.71
N THR A 48 8.98 -7.62 -21.20
CA THR A 48 7.93 -8.42 -20.58
C THR A 48 8.27 -8.80 -19.14
N VAL A 49 9.52 -9.20 -18.91
CA VAL A 49 9.99 -9.52 -17.56
C VAL A 49 9.95 -8.29 -16.67
N ASP A 50 10.33 -7.13 -17.18
CA ASP A 50 10.31 -5.88 -16.41
C ASP A 50 8.90 -5.51 -15.99
N ASP A 51 7.93 -5.60 -16.90
CA ASP A 51 6.53 -5.31 -16.57
C ASP A 51 5.97 -6.33 -15.56
N ALA A 52 6.31 -7.61 -15.72
CA ALA A 52 5.88 -8.66 -14.79
C ALA A 52 6.46 -8.44 -13.38
N LEU A 53 7.73 -8.08 -13.28
CA LEU A 53 8.36 -7.78 -11.99
C LEU A 53 7.78 -6.51 -11.36
N ALA A 54 7.47 -5.50 -12.16
CA ALA A 54 6.83 -4.29 -11.67
C ALA A 54 5.43 -4.60 -11.10
N VAL A 55 4.64 -5.41 -11.80
CA VAL A 55 3.32 -5.85 -11.31
C VAL A 55 3.48 -6.59 -9.98
N LEU A 56 4.42 -7.52 -9.91
CA LEU A 56 4.67 -8.28 -8.68
C LEU A 56 5.07 -7.36 -7.51
N ALA A 57 6.01 -6.43 -7.75
CA ALA A 57 6.49 -5.50 -6.73
C ALA A 57 5.37 -4.57 -6.25
N LEU A 58 4.59 -4.02 -7.17
CA LEU A 58 3.50 -3.11 -6.83
C LEU A 58 2.37 -3.82 -6.08
N THR A 59 1.97 -5.00 -6.49
CA THR A 59 0.94 -5.76 -5.77
C THR A 59 1.42 -6.16 -4.38
N THR A 60 2.69 -6.53 -4.23
CA THR A 60 3.29 -6.85 -2.93
C THR A 60 3.28 -5.64 -2.00
N ASN A 61 3.69 -4.47 -2.51
CA ASN A 61 3.70 -3.25 -1.71
C ASN A 61 2.29 -2.81 -1.34
N LEU A 62 1.33 -2.89 -2.28
CA LEU A 62 -0.06 -2.57 -2.00
C LEU A 62 -0.64 -3.49 -0.92
N TYR A 63 -0.34 -4.78 -0.98
CA TYR A 63 -0.79 -5.74 0.03
C TYR A 63 -0.23 -5.40 1.41
N HIS A 64 1.09 -5.14 1.52
CA HIS A 64 1.73 -4.92 2.82
C HIS A 64 1.51 -3.52 3.39
N SER A 65 1.48 -2.50 2.55
CA SER A 65 1.45 -1.10 3.00
C SER A 65 0.06 -0.48 2.92
N ALA A 66 -0.61 -0.61 1.79
CA ALA A 66 -1.89 0.04 1.56
C ALA A 66 -3.04 -0.64 2.32
N ARG A 67 -2.90 -1.92 2.67
CA ARG A 67 -3.89 -2.66 3.43
C ARG A 67 -4.20 -1.99 4.78
N TRP A 68 -3.17 -1.54 5.50
CA TRP A 68 -3.34 -0.86 6.79
C TRP A 68 -4.09 0.45 6.64
N ASP A 69 -3.72 1.25 5.63
CA ASP A 69 -4.41 2.49 5.33
C ASP A 69 -5.85 2.23 4.89
N GLY A 70 -6.08 1.20 4.12
CA GLY A 70 -7.42 0.79 3.70
C GLY A 70 -8.32 0.47 4.89
N VAL A 71 -7.82 -0.28 5.86
CA VAL A 71 -8.57 -0.59 7.09
C VAL A 71 -8.86 0.69 7.88
N ARG A 72 -7.86 1.57 8.06
CA ARG A 72 -8.05 2.85 8.74
C ARG A 72 -9.14 3.68 8.09
N GLN A 73 -9.08 3.83 6.78
CA GLN A 73 -10.07 4.61 6.04
C GLN A 73 -11.47 4.00 6.15
N ALA A 74 -11.58 2.68 6.03
CA ALA A 74 -12.86 2.00 6.17
C ALA A 74 -13.48 2.26 7.55
N VAL A 75 -12.72 2.11 8.61
CA VAL A 75 -13.19 2.36 9.98
C VAL A 75 -13.56 3.84 10.18
N ARG A 76 -12.73 4.75 9.71
CA ARG A 76 -12.99 6.19 9.83
C ARG A 76 -14.24 6.64 9.08
N THR A 77 -14.57 5.96 8.01
CA THR A 77 -15.76 6.28 7.21
C THR A 77 -17.01 5.55 7.68
N GLY A 78 -16.91 4.75 8.75
CA GLY A 78 -18.05 4.13 9.40
C GLY A 78 -18.28 2.67 9.08
N ALA A 79 -17.33 1.99 8.44
CA ALA A 79 -17.45 0.56 8.20
C ALA A 79 -17.44 -0.24 9.51
N THR A 80 -18.27 -1.27 9.57
CA THR A 80 -18.27 -2.19 10.70
C THR A 80 -17.13 -3.19 10.60
N VAL A 81 -16.80 -3.83 11.72
CA VAL A 81 -15.79 -4.90 11.72
C VAL A 81 -16.21 -6.04 10.79
N GLU A 82 -17.50 -6.36 10.74
CA GLU A 82 -18.04 -7.37 9.84
C GLU A 82 -17.80 -7.02 8.37
N GLU A 83 -18.01 -5.76 8.02
CA GLU A 83 -17.75 -5.27 6.66
C GLU A 83 -16.25 -5.34 6.33
N VAL A 84 -15.40 -4.98 7.26
CA VAL A 84 -13.94 -5.08 7.11
C VAL A 84 -13.53 -6.54 6.93
N ALA A 85 -14.06 -7.45 7.75
CA ALA A 85 -13.78 -8.88 7.66
C ALA A 85 -14.18 -9.42 6.29
N PHE A 86 -15.36 -9.07 5.82
CA PHE A 86 -15.85 -9.50 4.52
C PHE A 86 -14.96 -8.99 3.39
N ALA A 87 -14.58 -7.71 3.45
CA ALA A 87 -13.71 -7.09 2.44
C ALA A 87 -12.32 -7.74 2.38
N LEU A 88 -11.79 -8.15 3.53
CA LEU A 88 -10.46 -8.77 3.64
C LEU A 88 -10.49 -10.29 3.45
N GLY A 89 -11.66 -10.90 3.42
CA GLY A 89 -11.78 -12.35 3.32
C GLY A 89 -11.29 -13.07 4.57
N MET A 90 -11.50 -12.49 5.75
CA MET A 90 -11.06 -13.09 7.02
C MET A 90 -12.23 -13.23 8.00
N SER A 91 -12.00 -13.97 9.10
CA SER A 91 -13.00 -14.10 10.14
C SER A 91 -13.22 -12.77 10.86
N ILE A 92 -14.40 -12.62 11.48
CA ILE A 92 -14.71 -11.43 12.29
C ILE A 92 -13.71 -11.30 13.45
N HIS A 93 -13.33 -12.44 14.06
CA HIS A 93 -12.35 -12.45 15.14
C HIS A 93 -11.00 -11.90 14.68
N ASP A 94 -10.50 -12.35 13.54
CA ASP A 94 -9.22 -11.89 12.99
C ASP A 94 -9.29 -10.43 12.58
N ALA A 95 -10.41 -9.98 12.01
CA ALA A 95 -10.61 -8.59 11.64
C ALA A 95 -10.63 -7.68 12.89
N ARG A 96 -11.27 -8.13 13.97
CA ARG A 96 -11.27 -7.41 15.26
C ARG A 96 -9.86 -7.23 15.80
N ASP A 97 -9.08 -8.31 15.79
CA ASP A 97 -7.69 -8.26 16.22
C ASP A 97 -6.85 -7.32 15.36
N LEU A 98 -7.06 -7.34 14.05
CA LEU A 98 -6.36 -6.47 13.12
C LEU A 98 -6.68 -4.99 13.39
N VAL A 99 -7.96 -4.65 13.51
CA VAL A 99 -8.41 -3.27 13.80
C VAL A 99 -7.81 -2.79 15.13
N ARG A 100 -7.86 -3.64 16.16
CA ARG A 100 -7.29 -3.31 17.46
C ARG A 100 -5.80 -3.04 17.38
N ARG A 101 -5.03 -3.86 16.67
CA ARG A 101 -3.58 -3.66 16.51
C ARG A 101 -3.26 -2.37 15.77
N ILE A 102 -4.04 -2.04 14.75
CA ILE A 102 -3.88 -0.79 14.01
C ILE A 102 -4.16 0.41 14.92
N GLU A 103 -5.23 0.36 15.70
CA GLU A 103 -5.58 1.44 16.64
C GLU A 103 -4.53 1.62 17.71
N GLU A 104 -4.02 0.52 18.28
CA GLU A 104 -2.95 0.57 19.29
C GLU A 104 -1.67 1.19 18.71
N ARG A 105 -1.28 0.75 17.52
CA ARG A 105 -0.11 1.31 16.84
C ARG A 105 -0.26 2.79 16.56
N ASP A 106 -1.43 3.22 16.12
CA ASP A 106 -1.69 4.63 15.84
C ASP A 106 -1.65 5.48 17.11
N ARG A 107 -2.16 4.96 18.24
CA ARG A 107 -2.05 5.63 19.54
C ARG A 107 -0.60 5.75 20.00
N ASP A 108 0.18 4.67 19.86
CA ASP A 108 1.59 4.66 20.26
C ASP A 108 2.41 5.67 19.45
N LEU A 109 2.17 5.73 18.14
CA LEU A 109 2.81 6.70 17.26
C LEU A 109 2.44 8.13 17.63
N LYS A 110 1.16 8.38 17.94
CA LYS A 110 0.69 9.69 18.36
C LYS A 110 1.37 10.12 19.67
N GLN A 111 1.41 9.24 20.67
CA GLN A 111 2.07 9.50 21.93
C GLN A 111 3.57 9.76 21.77
N TYR A 112 4.22 8.99 20.91
CA TYR A 112 5.64 9.17 20.59
C TYR A 112 5.88 10.56 20.00
N ARG A 113 5.06 10.96 19.00
CA ARG A 113 5.15 12.29 18.38
C ARG A 113 4.93 13.41 19.38
N GLU A 114 3.94 13.27 20.26
CA GLU A 114 3.66 14.25 21.31
C GLU A 114 4.84 14.39 22.27
N ARG A 115 5.44 13.27 22.69
CA ARG A 115 6.62 13.29 23.56
C ARG A 115 7.82 13.96 22.88
N GLN A 116 8.04 13.70 21.59
CA GLN A 116 9.09 14.36 20.83
C GLN A 116 8.86 15.86 20.71
N ALA A 117 7.64 16.27 20.44
CA ALA A 117 7.28 17.69 20.37
C ALA A 117 7.51 18.39 21.72
N ASN A 118 7.11 17.76 22.84
CA ASN A 118 7.31 18.32 24.18
C ASN A 118 8.79 18.37 24.58
N ALA A 119 9.57 17.38 24.18
CA ALA A 119 11.01 17.35 24.45
C ALA A 119 11.77 18.43 23.68
N GLY A 120 11.25 18.86 22.52
CA GLY A 120 11.83 19.92 21.70
C GLY A 120 11.53 21.33 22.19
N THR A 121 10.67 21.49 23.17
CA THR A 121 10.37 22.78 23.79
C THR A 121 11.11 22.93 25.10
#